data_68a99489de160e2244dde3485f42a610
#
_entry.id   68a99489de160e2244dde3485f42a610
#
_cell.length_a   1.000
_cell.length_b   1.000
_cell.length_c   1.000
_cell.angle_alpha   90.00
_cell.angle_beta   90.00
_cell.angle_gamma   90.00
#
_symmetry.space_group_name_H-M   'P 1'
#
loop_
_entity.id
_entity.type
_entity.pdbx_description
1 polymer ?
#
loop_
_entity_poly.entity_id
_entity_poly.type
_entity_poly.pdbx_seq_one_letter_code
_entity_poly.pdbx_strand_id
1 'polypeptide(L)'
;MERGIAYHAKLLKRFPTVQSMAKSSVDEVLHLWQGAGYYSRARRLHALALDVMELHGGVLPNDYEGLLQLPGIGPYTAAAIASIAFKQPVACVDGNIRRVMARQTNQEEPSMKQVQTFADTHLVSESPGDWNQAMMELGALVCRPRNPSCEDCPIANSCKGSLRAHELPRPRKSKKKIVEYTCIVRIDSEGFPELHQRPNTGLFAGLWGPEMASDLETTNCEFLGTIRHHLSHREMVVSVWKSNGTNGTDPNVVALSTLDRRILELVGVS
;
A
#
# COMPACT_ATOMS: atom_id res chain seq x y z
N MET A 1 3.51 -10.51 7.15
CA MET A 1 4.12 -11.32 6.06
C MET A 1 3.10 -12.26 5.41
N GLU A 2 2.37 -13.08 6.14
CA GLU A 2 1.36 -14.05 5.63
C GLU A 2 0.33 -13.46 4.67
N ARG A 3 -0.21 -12.28 4.99
CA ARG A 3 -1.18 -11.59 4.12
C ARG A 3 -0.64 -11.31 2.72
N GLY A 4 0.63 -10.90 2.60
CA GLY A 4 1.28 -10.65 1.31
C GLY A 4 1.42 -11.91 0.45
N ILE A 5 1.72 -13.03 1.06
CA ILE A 5 1.88 -14.32 0.38
C ILE A 5 0.57 -14.75 -0.28
N ALA A 6 -0.56 -14.62 0.44
CA ALA A 6 -1.87 -14.98 -0.10
C ALA A 6 -2.27 -14.12 -1.32
N TYR A 7 -2.03 -12.81 -1.26
CA TYR A 7 -2.29 -11.92 -2.41
C TYR A 7 -1.37 -12.18 -3.58
N HIS A 8 -0.08 -12.43 -3.33
CA HIS A 8 0.89 -12.81 -4.36
C HIS A 8 0.45 -14.08 -5.08
N ALA A 9 0.07 -15.12 -4.35
CA ALA A 9 -0.41 -16.38 -4.94
C ALA A 9 -1.68 -16.18 -5.79
N LYS A 10 -2.63 -15.37 -5.32
CA LYS A 10 -3.85 -15.03 -6.10
C LYS A 10 -3.51 -14.31 -7.40
N LEU A 11 -2.62 -13.31 -7.33
CA LEU A 11 -2.20 -12.55 -8.51
C LEU A 11 -1.48 -13.44 -9.53
N LEU A 12 -0.52 -14.26 -9.11
CA LEU A 12 0.20 -15.17 -10.00
C LEU A 12 -0.70 -16.23 -10.63
N LYS A 13 -1.69 -16.73 -9.87
CA LYS A 13 -2.67 -17.70 -10.41
C LYS A 13 -3.50 -17.08 -11.54
N ARG A 14 -3.93 -15.82 -11.38
CA ARG A 14 -4.77 -15.14 -12.38
C ARG A 14 -3.95 -14.50 -13.49
N PHE A 15 -2.80 -13.94 -13.16
CA PHE A 15 -1.90 -13.23 -14.05
C PHE A 15 -0.50 -13.84 -14.01
N PRO A 16 -0.28 -15.02 -14.61
CA PRO A 16 1.02 -15.71 -14.57
C PRO A 16 2.11 -14.98 -15.38
N THR A 17 1.74 -14.08 -16.27
CA THR A 17 2.66 -13.28 -17.10
C THR A 17 2.26 -11.81 -17.11
N VAL A 18 3.20 -10.92 -17.41
CA VAL A 18 2.93 -9.49 -17.62
C VAL A 18 1.89 -9.28 -18.72
N GLN A 19 1.94 -10.08 -19.79
CA GLN A 19 0.98 -10.03 -20.89
C GLN A 19 -0.44 -10.37 -20.42
N SER A 20 -0.62 -11.37 -19.54
CA SER A 20 -1.94 -11.73 -19.03
C SER A 20 -2.54 -10.62 -18.16
N MET A 21 -1.70 -9.87 -17.42
CA MET A 21 -2.13 -8.72 -16.65
C MET A 21 -2.45 -7.51 -17.56
N ALA A 22 -1.62 -7.23 -18.55
CA ALA A 22 -1.86 -6.14 -19.50
C ALA A 22 -3.14 -6.33 -20.33
N LYS A 23 -3.56 -7.58 -20.60
CA LYS A 23 -4.81 -7.90 -21.31
C LYS A 23 -6.06 -7.83 -20.43
N SER A 24 -5.92 -7.76 -19.11
CA SER A 24 -7.05 -7.66 -18.20
C SER A 24 -7.54 -6.21 -18.06
N SER A 25 -8.71 -6.01 -17.48
CA SER A 25 -9.15 -4.69 -17.06
C SER A 25 -8.51 -4.30 -15.73
N VAL A 26 -8.38 -2.99 -15.49
CA VAL A 26 -7.93 -2.47 -14.20
C VAL A 26 -8.90 -2.86 -13.07
N ASP A 27 -10.18 -2.99 -13.37
CA ASP A 27 -11.22 -3.39 -12.41
C ASP A 27 -11.01 -4.82 -11.93
N GLU A 28 -10.60 -5.73 -12.82
CA GLU A 28 -10.27 -7.10 -12.45
C GLU A 28 -9.05 -7.16 -11.51
N VAL A 29 -8.02 -6.35 -11.77
CA VAL A 29 -6.85 -6.24 -10.88
C VAL A 29 -7.24 -5.65 -9.53
N LEU A 30 -8.09 -4.60 -9.51
CA LEU A 30 -8.61 -3.99 -8.28
C LEU A 30 -9.47 -4.97 -7.47
N HIS A 31 -10.29 -5.78 -8.14
CA HIS A 31 -11.12 -6.80 -7.50
C HIS A 31 -10.26 -7.86 -6.80
N LEU A 32 -9.23 -8.38 -7.45
CA LEU A 32 -8.26 -9.30 -6.84
C LEU A 32 -7.46 -8.69 -5.69
N TRP A 33 -7.19 -7.37 -5.76
CA TRP A 33 -6.45 -6.64 -4.74
C TRP A 33 -7.28 -6.27 -3.51
N GLN A 34 -8.58 -6.52 -3.57
CA GLN A 34 -9.53 -6.12 -2.55
C GLN A 34 -9.16 -6.60 -1.16
N GLY A 35 -9.18 -5.68 -0.17
CA GLY A 35 -8.75 -5.96 1.21
C GLY A 35 -7.26 -5.77 1.48
N ALA A 36 -6.39 -5.68 0.48
CA ALA A 36 -4.94 -5.44 0.68
C ALA A 36 -4.62 -3.97 1.03
N GLY A 37 -5.54 -3.04 0.75
CA GLY A 37 -5.33 -1.61 0.94
C GLY A 37 -4.35 -0.99 -0.07
N TYR A 38 -4.20 0.35 -0.02
CA TYR A 38 -3.34 1.09 -0.95
C TYR A 38 -3.60 0.72 -2.42
N TYR A 39 -4.85 0.82 -2.84
CA TYR A 39 -5.33 0.41 -4.17
C TYR A 39 -4.62 1.10 -5.34
N SER A 40 -4.01 2.25 -5.10
CA SER A 40 -3.12 2.89 -6.09
C SER A 40 -1.96 1.98 -6.53
N ARG A 41 -1.53 1.03 -5.70
CA ARG A 41 -0.51 0.05 -6.09
C ARG A 41 -1.03 -0.92 -7.14
N ALA A 42 -2.27 -1.40 -6.98
CA ALA A 42 -2.90 -2.28 -7.98
C ALA A 42 -3.03 -1.59 -9.33
N ARG A 43 -3.51 -0.33 -9.35
CA ARG A 43 -3.59 0.46 -10.59
C ARG A 43 -2.24 0.70 -11.23
N ARG A 44 -1.22 1.04 -10.43
CA ARG A 44 0.15 1.23 -10.93
C ARG A 44 0.75 -0.08 -11.45
N LEU A 45 0.44 -1.20 -10.81
CA LEU A 45 0.89 -2.51 -11.27
C LEU A 45 0.26 -2.86 -12.64
N HIS A 46 -1.02 -2.54 -12.84
CA HIS A 46 -1.66 -2.71 -14.14
C HIS A 46 -1.08 -1.76 -15.20
N ALA A 47 -0.90 -0.47 -14.87
CA ALA A 47 -0.27 0.50 -15.76
C ALA A 47 1.17 0.09 -16.13
N LEU A 48 1.94 -0.40 -15.15
CA LEU A 48 3.25 -0.97 -15.39
C LEU A 48 3.22 -2.14 -16.40
N ALA A 49 2.23 -3.03 -16.28
CA ALA A 49 2.11 -4.15 -17.21
C ALA A 49 1.80 -3.69 -18.65
N LEU A 50 0.98 -2.64 -18.80
CA LEU A 50 0.71 -2.03 -20.11
C LEU A 50 1.98 -1.42 -20.71
N ASP A 51 2.70 -0.58 -19.96
CA ASP A 51 3.94 0.06 -20.42
C ASP A 51 5.02 -0.96 -20.78
N VAL A 52 5.19 -2.01 -19.97
CA VAL A 52 6.16 -3.08 -20.24
C VAL A 52 5.81 -3.82 -21.56
N MET A 53 4.54 -4.04 -21.82
CA MET A 53 4.13 -4.65 -23.10
C MET A 53 4.32 -3.72 -24.28
N GLU A 54 3.96 -2.44 -24.13
CA GLU A 54 3.96 -1.47 -25.23
C GLU A 54 5.37 -0.96 -25.56
N LEU A 55 6.16 -0.60 -24.54
CA LEU A 55 7.43 0.10 -24.70
C LEU A 55 8.65 -0.82 -24.58
N HIS A 56 8.49 -2.00 -23.97
CA HIS A 56 9.62 -2.90 -23.66
C HIS A 56 9.42 -4.34 -24.18
N GLY A 57 8.45 -4.57 -25.07
CA GLY A 57 8.23 -5.87 -25.68
C GLY A 57 7.92 -7.00 -24.72
N GLY A 58 7.37 -6.67 -23.54
CA GLY A 58 7.01 -7.64 -22.49
C GLY A 58 8.14 -8.02 -21.53
N VAL A 59 9.29 -7.36 -21.61
CA VAL A 59 10.46 -7.62 -20.76
C VAL A 59 10.77 -6.39 -19.91
N LEU A 60 10.94 -6.57 -18.60
CA LEU A 60 11.33 -5.48 -17.71
C LEU A 60 12.76 -5.00 -18.05
N PRO A 61 13.04 -3.69 -18.02
CA PRO A 61 14.41 -3.17 -17.98
C PRO A 61 15.21 -3.86 -16.87
N ASN A 62 16.46 -4.15 -17.13
CA ASN A 62 17.33 -4.86 -16.19
C ASN A 62 18.29 -3.92 -15.42
N ASP A 63 18.12 -2.62 -15.57
CA ASP A 63 18.93 -1.60 -14.91
C ASP A 63 18.06 -0.63 -14.09
N TYR A 64 18.70 0.00 -13.10
CA TYR A 64 18.06 0.91 -12.15
C TYR A 64 17.37 2.09 -12.85
N GLU A 65 18.03 2.71 -13.83
CA GLU A 65 17.51 3.90 -14.51
C GLU A 65 16.31 3.56 -15.39
N GLY A 66 16.35 2.45 -16.12
CA GLY A 66 15.22 1.96 -16.90
C GLY A 66 14.02 1.58 -16.05
N LEU A 67 14.27 0.90 -14.92
CA LEU A 67 13.20 0.57 -13.96
C LEU A 67 12.55 1.82 -13.37
N LEU A 68 13.34 2.86 -13.10
CA LEU A 68 12.83 4.11 -12.51
C LEU A 68 11.88 4.88 -13.44
N GLN A 69 11.93 4.67 -14.74
CA GLN A 69 11.02 5.29 -15.72
C GLN A 69 9.63 4.65 -15.72
N LEU A 70 9.49 3.45 -15.17
CA LEU A 70 8.23 2.72 -15.22
C LEU A 70 7.19 3.25 -14.22
N PRO A 71 5.89 3.24 -14.57
CA PRO A 71 4.83 3.77 -13.73
C PRO A 71 4.74 3.02 -12.39
N GLY A 72 4.79 3.78 -11.31
CA GLY A 72 4.67 3.23 -9.94
C GLY A 72 5.95 2.63 -9.37
N ILE A 73 7.03 2.63 -10.11
CA ILE A 73 8.36 2.26 -9.63
C ILE A 73 9.09 3.51 -9.17
N GLY A 74 9.29 3.63 -7.86
CA GLY A 74 10.10 4.68 -7.26
C GLY A 74 11.53 4.19 -6.97
N PRO A 75 12.41 5.10 -6.48
CA PRO A 75 13.83 4.77 -6.23
C PRO A 75 14.05 3.50 -5.40
N TYR A 76 13.28 3.33 -4.32
CA TYR A 76 13.34 2.13 -3.51
C TYR A 76 13.00 0.86 -4.30
N THR A 77 11.89 0.87 -5.05
CA THR A 77 11.43 -0.31 -5.79
C THR A 77 12.37 -0.62 -6.95
N ALA A 78 12.85 0.40 -7.67
CA ALA A 78 13.83 0.24 -8.74
C ALA A 78 15.12 -0.41 -8.22
N ALA A 79 15.66 0.08 -7.10
CA ALA A 79 16.86 -0.47 -6.48
C ALA A 79 16.66 -1.90 -5.98
N ALA A 80 15.50 -2.20 -5.38
CA ALA A 80 15.17 -3.54 -4.93
C ALA A 80 15.09 -4.53 -6.09
N ILE A 81 14.40 -4.18 -7.18
CA ILE A 81 14.32 -5.03 -8.38
C ILE A 81 15.69 -5.19 -9.02
N ALA A 82 16.42 -4.09 -9.25
CA ALA A 82 17.73 -4.11 -9.88
C ALA A 82 18.72 -5.00 -9.11
N SER A 83 18.74 -4.91 -7.78
CA SER A 83 19.67 -5.68 -6.95
C SER A 83 19.26 -7.15 -6.79
N ILE A 84 17.97 -7.42 -6.53
CA ILE A 84 17.48 -8.76 -6.21
C ILE A 84 17.32 -9.60 -7.46
N ALA A 85 16.68 -9.05 -8.51
CA ALA A 85 16.41 -9.79 -9.73
C ALA A 85 17.55 -9.75 -10.75
N PHE A 86 18.29 -8.62 -10.82
CA PHE A 86 19.31 -8.39 -11.83
C PHE A 86 20.74 -8.27 -11.28
N LYS A 87 20.91 -8.45 -9.96
CA LYS A 87 22.22 -8.44 -9.28
C LYS A 87 23.03 -7.16 -9.46
N GLN A 88 22.36 -6.04 -9.73
CA GLN A 88 23.05 -4.76 -9.83
C GLN A 88 23.49 -4.24 -8.46
N PRO A 89 24.68 -3.68 -8.32
CA PRO A 89 25.21 -3.18 -7.05
C PRO A 89 24.57 -1.83 -6.68
N VAL A 90 23.27 -1.86 -6.39
CA VAL A 90 22.47 -0.69 -6.00
C VAL A 90 21.84 -0.94 -4.65
N ALA A 91 22.06 -0.02 -3.70
CA ALA A 91 21.43 -0.09 -2.37
C ALA A 91 20.00 0.48 -2.41
N CYS A 92 19.04 -0.28 -1.92
CA CYS A 92 17.70 0.23 -1.70
C CYS A 92 17.56 0.85 -0.29
N VAL A 93 16.82 1.95 -0.19
CA VAL A 93 16.61 2.66 1.07
C VAL A 93 15.13 2.79 1.38
N ASP A 94 14.71 2.23 2.51
CA ASP A 94 13.36 2.32 3.03
C ASP A 94 13.33 2.84 4.47
N GLY A 95 12.15 2.82 5.10
CA GLY A 95 12.00 3.19 6.50
C GLY A 95 12.72 2.25 7.48
N ASN A 96 12.95 0.99 7.11
CA ASN A 96 13.67 0.02 7.93
C ASN A 96 15.17 0.35 7.92
N ILE A 97 15.75 0.52 6.75
CA ILE A 97 17.16 0.86 6.58
C ILE A 97 17.47 2.23 7.22
N ARG A 98 16.59 3.22 7.05
CA ARG A 98 16.70 4.51 7.75
C ARG A 98 16.76 4.33 9.27
N ARG A 99 15.94 3.46 9.84
CA ARG A 99 15.92 3.18 11.29
C ARG A 99 17.18 2.45 11.74
N VAL A 100 17.60 1.42 11.02
CA VAL A 100 18.84 0.69 11.31
C VAL A 100 20.02 1.64 11.30
N MET A 101 20.19 2.43 10.23
CA MET A 101 21.24 3.43 10.12
C MET A 101 21.22 4.45 11.26
N ALA A 102 20.05 5.01 11.56
CA ALA A 102 19.88 5.99 12.65
C ALA A 102 20.40 5.44 13.98
N ARG A 103 20.11 4.16 14.28
CA ARG A 103 20.55 3.48 15.49
C ARG A 103 22.03 3.10 15.44
N GLN A 104 22.50 2.56 14.33
CA GLN A 104 23.93 2.21 14.14
C GLN A 104 24.83 3.43 14.32
N THR A 105 24.40 4.58 13.84
CA THR A 105 25.20 5.83 13.89
C THR A 105 24.83 6.78 15.03
N ASN A 106 23.82 6.42 15.85
CA ASN A 106 23.26 7.26 16.92
C ASN A 106 22.73 8.63 16.43
N GLN A 107 22.12 8.67 15.25
CA GLN A 107 21.58 9.91 14.67
C GLN A 107 20.06 9.98 14.88
N GLU A 108 19.56 11.12 15.40
CA GLU A 108 18.15 11.32 15.68
C GLU A 108 17.31 11.55 14.41
N GLU A 109 17.83 12.33 13.48
CA GLU A 109 17.09 12.72 12.26
C GLU A 109 18.00 12.64 11.01
N PRO A 110 18.41 11.42 10.59
CA PRO A 110 19.21 11.31 9.39
C PRO A 110 18.42 11.76 8.17
N SER A 111 19.06 12.57 7.32
CA SER A 111 18.53 12.93 6.00
C SER A 111 18.56 11.72 5.06
N MET A 112 17.69 11.70 4.04
CA MET A 112 17.69 10.60 3.06
C MET A 112 19.04 10.46 2.34
N LYS A 113 19.76 11.57 2.08
CA LYS A 113 21.11 11.53 1.52
C LYS A 113 22.10 10.78 2.41
N GLN A 114 22.07 11.04 3.72
CA GLN A 114 22.94 10.32 4.68
C GLN A 114 22.58 8.83 4.74
N VAL A 115 21.29 8.49 4.69
CA VAL A 115 20.83 7.09 4.67
C VAL A 115 21.29 6.38 3.40
N GLN A 116 21.19 7.05 2.24
CA GLN A 116 21.68 6.51 0.97
C GLN A 116 23.19 6.31 1.01
N THR A 117 23.97 7.33 1.42
CA THR A 117 25.42 7.21 1.56
C THR A 117 25.81 6.06 2.49
N PHE A 118 25.10 5.89 3.61
CA PHE A 118 25.34 4.75 4.51
C PHE A 118 25.10 3.42 3.81
N ALA A 119 23.96 3.30 3.12
CA ALA A 119 23.60 2.08 2.42
C ALA A 119 24.60 1.75 1.30
N ASP A 120 25.00 2.74 0.48
CA ASP A 120 25.97 2.58 -0.61
C ASP A 120 27.36 2.18 -0.08
N THR A 121 27.77 2.74 1.07
CA THR A 121 29.08 2.44 1.69
C THR A 121 29.15 1.01 2.24
N HIS A 122 28.03 0.46 2.69
CA HIS A 122 27.98 -0.87 3.33
C HIS A 122 27.43 -1.96 2.40
N LEU A 123 27.07 -1.60 1.17
CA LEU A 123 26.55 -2.55 0.19
C LEU A 123 27.64 -3.59 -0.15
N VAL A 124 27.25 -4.87 -0.10
CA VAL A 124 28.11 -5.95 -0.58
C VAL A 124 27.88 -6.14 -2.06
N SER A 125 28.80 -5.65 -2.89
CA SER A 125 28.66 -5.60 -4.35
C SER A 125 28.56 -6.97 -5.01
N GLU A 126 29.12 -8.02 -4.38
CA GLU A 126 29.07 -9.41 -4.86
C GLU A 126 27.68 -10.04 -4.65
N SER A 127 26.93 -9.57 -3.66
CA SER A 127 25.59 -10.05 -3.34
C SER A 127 24.64 -8.92 -2.92
N PRO A 128 24.37 -7.94 -3.81
CA PRO A 128 23.64 -6.73 -3.46
C PRO A 128 22.17 -7.02 -3.06
N GLY A 129 21.55 -8.00 -3.72
CA GLY A 129 20.19 -8.43 -3.39
C GLY A 129 20.08 -9.03 -2.00
N ASP A 130 21.03 -9.86 -1.58
CA ASP A 130 21.05 -10.47 -0.25
C ASP A 130 21.31 -9.41 0.82
N TRP A 131 22.23 -8.48 0.59
CA TRP A 131 22.47 -7.38 1.50
C TRP A 131 21.21 -6.52 1.71
N ASN A 132 20.55 -6.14 0.63
CA ASN A 132 19.31 -5.35 0.68
C ASN A 132 18.21 -6.08 1.46
N GLN A 133 18.00 -7.37 1.18
CA GLN A 133 17.02 -8.20 1.90
C GLN A 133 17.39 -8.33 3.38
N ALA A 134 18.64 -8.64 3.70
CA ALA A 134 19.10 -8.76 5.08
C ALA A 134 18.87 -7.46 5.87
N MET A 135 19.14 -6.28 5.28
CA MET A 135 18.91 -5.00 5.93
C MET A 135 17.41 -4.70 6.15
N MET A 136 16.56 -5.06 5.18
CA MET A 136 15.10 -4.94 5.33
C MET A 136 14.57 -5.87 6.42
N GLU A 137 15.02 -7.13 6.45
CA GLU A 137 14.63 -8.14 7.44
C GLU A 137 15.13 -7.78 8.84
N LEU A 138 16.38 -7.34 8.96
CA LEU A 138 16.93 -6.84 10.22
C LEU A 138 16.03 -5.74 10.80
N GLY A 139 15.62 -4.78 9.95
CA GLY A 139 14.71 -3.71 10.36
C GLY A 139 13.31 -4.20 10.70
N ALA A 140 12.79 -5.21 10.00
CA ALA A 140 11.44 -5.71 10.22
C ALA A 140 11.34 -6.65 11.43
N LEU A 141 12.33 -7.49 11.65
CA LEU A 141 12.26 -8.60 12.62
C LEU A 141 13.02 -8.33 13.92
N VAL A 142 14.18 -7.69 13.85
CA VAL A 142 15.08 -7.47 15.00
C VAL A 142 15.09 -6.01 15.43
N CYS A 143 15.53 -5.11 14.55
CA CYS A 143 15.60 -3.66 14.82
C CYS A 143 14.24 -2.97 14.66
N ARG A 144 13.20 -3.51 15.30
CA ARG A 144 11.80 -3.09 15.19
C ARG A 144 11.58 -1.63 15.66
N PRO A 145 10.53 -0.94 15.16
CA PRO A 145 10.22 0.43 15.62
C PRO A 145 9.99 0.52 17.12
N ARG A 146 9.25 -0.44 17.67
CA ARG A 146 9.00 -0.58 19.12
C ARG A 146 9.63 -1.89 19.58
N ASN A 147 10.21 -1.87 20.77
CA ASN A 147 10.82 -3.03 21.42
C ASN A 147 11.81 -3.77 20.49
N PRO A 148 12.92 -3.13 20.07
CA PRO A 148 13.95 -3.79 19.28
C PRO A 148 14.62 -4.90 20.09
N SER A 149 14.88 -6.06 19.47
CA SER A 149 15.59 -7.20 20.07
C SER A 149 17.10 -6.99 19.93
N CYS A 150 17.68 -6.07 20.71
CA CYS A 150 19.10 -5.72 20.59
C CYS A 150 20.04 -6.87 20.99
N GLU A 151 19.59 -7.75 21.88
CA GLU A 151 20.36 -8.92 22.34
C GLU A 151 20.53 -9.94 21.21
N ASP A 152 19.55 -10.09 20.33
CA ASP A 152 19.57 -10.98 19.18
C ASP A 152 20.14 -10.31 17.90
N CYS A 153 20.59 -9.07 18.02
CA CYS A 153 20.99 -8.30 16.83
C CYS A 153 22.40 -8.69 16.36
N PRO A 154 22.58 -9.20 15.12
CA PRO A 154 23.87 -9.63 14.61
C PRO A 154 24.90 -8.49 14.47
N ILE A 155 24.45 -7.23 14.46
CA ILE A 155 25.30 -6.05 14.38
C ILE A 155 25.27 -5.20 15.66
N ALA A 156 24.92 -5.79 16.81
CA ALA A 156 24.81 -5.09 18.09
C ALA A 156 26.14 -4.45 18.51
N ASN A 157 27.25 -5.16 18.32
CA ASN A 157 28.59 -4.72 18.75
C ASN A 157 29.06 -3.40 18.12
N SER A 158 28.57 -3.07 16.92
CA SER A 158 28.88 -1.82 16.23
C SER A 158 27.82 -0.73 16.44
N CYS A 159 26.74 -1.04 17.16
CA CYS A 159 25.59 -0.15 17.28
C CYS A 159 25.80 0.95 18.32
N LYS A 160 26.06 2.18 17.87
CA LYS A 160 26.31 3.35 18.73
C LYS A 160 25.05 3.84 19.46
N GLY A 161 23.86 3.54 18.95
CA GLY A 161 22.58 3.98 19.51
C GLY A 161 21.82 2.86 20.24
N SER A 162 22.45 1.73 20.57
CA SER A 162 21.78 0.59 21.21
C SER A 162 21.06 0.94 22.51
N LEU A 163 21.66 1.75 23.38
CA LEU A 163 21.08 2.22 24.65
C LEU A 163 19.86 3.16 24.45
N ARG A 164 19.78 3.83 23.30
CA ARG A 164 18.69 4.76 22.94
C ARG A 164 17.87 4.27 21.78
N ALA A 165 17.88 2.98 21.48
CA ALA A 165 17.24 2.44 20.27
C ALA A 165 15.74 2.76 20.19
N HIS A 166 15.04 2.90 21.32
CA HIS A 166 13.62 3.26 21.37
C HIS A 166 13.32 4.72 20.99
N GLU A 167 14.32 5.62 21.08
CA GLU A 167 14.21 7.05 20.71
C GLU A 167 14.57 7.30 19.24
N LEU A 168 15.30 6.37 18.61
CA LEU A 168 15.90 6.56 17.30
C LEU A 168 15.20 5.79 16.17
N PRO A 169 15.00 6.40 15.01
CA PRO A 169 15.05 7.85 14.77
C PRO A 169 13.90 8.57 15.49
N ARG A 170 14.04 9.87 15.73
CA ARG A 170 13.01 10.67 16.40
C ARG A 170 11.66 10.49 15.69
N PRO A 171 10.58 10.10 16.42
CA PRO A 171 9.27 9.90 15.84
C PRO A 171 8.72 11.21 15.26
N ARG A 172 8.32 11.19 13.99
CA ARG A 172 7.57 12.32 13.41
C ARG A 172 6.16 12.33 13.98
N LYS A 173 5.80 13.38 14.72
CA LYS A 173 4.42 13.60 15.17
C LYS A 173 3.58 14.02 13.96
N SER A 174 2.73 13.16 13.44
CA SER A 174 1.71 13.55 12.48
C SER A 174 0.35 13.61 13.19
N LYS A 175 -0.30 14.77 13.20
CA LYS A 175 -1.70 14.86 13.60
C LYS A 175 -2.54 14.30 12.46
N LYS A 176 -3.31 13.26 12.72
CA LYS A 176 -4.28 12.75 11.74
C LYS A 176 -5.40 13.78 11.59
N LYS A 177 -5.75 14.13 10.36
CA LYS A 177 -6.90 14.98 10.09
C LYS A 177 -8.16 14.14 10.20
N ILE A 178 -9.13 14.58 11.00
CA ILE A 178 -10.47 13.98 11.04
C ILE A 178 -11.27 14.61 9.91
N VAL A 179 -11.96 13.78 9.13
CA VAL A 179 -12.82 14.22 8.02
C VAL A 179 -14.15 13.48 8.15
N GLU A 180 -15.23 14.24 8.13
CA GLU A 180 -16.59 13.73 8.26
C GLU A 180 -17.24 13.60 6.90
N TYR A 181 -18.02 12.53 6.73
CA TYR A 181 -18.78 12.21 5.53
C TYR A 181 -20.17 11.72 5.89
N THR A 182 -21.12 12.02 5.03
CA THR A 182 -22.43 11.39 4.96
C THR A 182 -22.39 10.36 3.83
N CYS A 183 -22.89 9.17 4.09
CA CYS A 183 -23.02 8.08 3.11
C CYS A 183 -24.47 7.64 3.03
N ILE A 184 -25.04 7.62 1.84
CA ILE A 184 -26.41 7.14 1.60
C ILE A 184 -26.32 5.85 0.79
N VAL A 185 -26.82 4.76 1.36
CA VAL A 185 -26.93 3.47 0.67
C VAL A 185 -28.39 3.31 0.23
N ARG A 186 -28.62 3.36 -1.07
CA ARG A 186 -29.92 3.12 -1.68
C ARG A 186 -30.02 1.66 -2.05
N ILE A 187 -31.09 1.00 -1.60
CA ILE A 187 -31.33 -0.44 -1.85
C ILE A 187 -32.51 -0.57 -2.80
N ASP A 188 -32.34 -1.31 -3.88
CA ASP A 188 -33.40 -1.60 -4.82
C ASP A 188 -34.38 -2.68 -4.32
N SER A 189 -35.36 -3.00 -5.14
CA SER A 189 -36.40 -4.00 -4.81
C SER A 189 -35.86 -5.43 -4.73
N GLU A 190 -34.67 -5.70 -5.31
CA GLU A 190 -34.03 -7.02 -5.28
C GLU A 190 -33.06 -7.14 -4.09
N GLY A 191 -32.82 -6.05 -3.35
CA GLY A 191 -31.92 -6.01 -2.20
C GLY A 191 -30.48 -5.61 -2.54
N PHE A 192 -30.20 -5.18 -3.77
CA PHE A 192 -28.87 -4.73 -4.16
C PHE A 192 -28.66 -3.23 -3.88
N PRO A 193 -27.45 -2.82 -3.45
CA PRO A 193 -27.11 -1.42 -3.23
C PRO A 193 -26.82 -0.69 -4.54
N GLU A 194 -27.24 0.56 -4.65
CA GLU A 194 -26.75 1.45 -5.70
C GLU A 194 -25.28 1.77 -5.45
N LEU A 195 -24.40 1.34 -6.36
CA LEU A 195 -22.98 1.57 -6.30
C LEU A 195 -22.51 2.34 -7.53
N HIS A 196 -21.61 3.28 -7.31
CA HIS A 196 -21.01 4.10 -8.37
C HIS A 196 -19.51 3.92 -8.39
N GLN A 197 -18.93 3.82 -9.59
CA GLN A 197 -17.48 3.80 -9.72
C GLN A 197 -16.91 5.20 -9.47
N ARG A 198 -15.99 5.30 -8.52
CA ARG A 198 -15.31 6.57 -8.21
C ARG A 198 -14.34 6.97 -9.31
N PRO A 199 -14.09 8.26 -9.50
CA PRO A 199 -13.08 8.75 -10.43
C PRO A 199 -11.72 8.10 -10.22
N ASN A 200 -10.87 8.07 -11.26
CA ASN A 200 -9.53 7.48 -11.21
C ASN A 200 -8.52 8.28 -10.37
N THR A 201 -8.96 9.33 -9.69
CA THR A 201 -8.16 10.16 -8.80
C THR A 201 -8.81 10.29 -7.43
N GLY A 202 -8.05 10.65 -6.41
CA GLY A 202 -8.56 10.85 -5.06
C GLY A 202 -8.61 9.59 -4.21
N LEU A 203 -9.41 9.65 -3.13
CA LEU A 203 -9.55 8.56 -2.18
C LEU A 203 -10.40 7.42 -2.77
N PHE A 204 -9.95 6.18 -2.61
CA PHE A 204 -10.60 4.99 -3.18
C PHE A 204 -10.83 5.04 -4.70
N ALA A 205 -9.98 5.79 -5.41
CA ALA A 205 -10.06 5.98 -6.84
C ALA A 205 -10.22 4.67 -7.63
N GLY A 206 -11.16 4.64 -8.57
CA GLY A 206 -11.48 3.48 -9.40
C GLY A 206 -12.27 2.37 -8.69
N LEU A 207 -12.45 2.46 -7.37
CA LEU A 207 -13.29 1.51 -6.64
C LEU A 207 -14.77 1.93 -6.71
N TRP A 208 -15.63 0.94 -6.58
CA TRP A 208 -17.06 1.14 -6.45
C TRP A 208 -17.45 1.43 -4.99
N GLY A 209 -18.56 2.10 -4.80
CA GLY A 209 -19.11 2.34 -3.47
C GLY A 209 -20.39 3.15 -3.52
N PRO A 210 -21.11 3.21 -2.41
CA PRO A 210 -22.30 4.03 -2.28
C PRO A 210 -21.96 5.52 -2.37
N GLU A 211 -22.95 6.35 -2.58
CA GLU A 211 -22.81 7.80 -2.59
C GLU A 211 -22.27 8.30 -1.23
N MET A 212 -21.19 9.06 -1.26
CA MET A 212 -20.54 9.57 -0.06
C MET A 212 -19.93 10.96 -0.31
N ALA A 213 -20.42 11.97 0.42
CA ALA A 213 -19.91 13.34 0.40
C ALA A 213 -20.06 13.98 1.79
N SER A 214 -19.55 15.22 1.94
CA SER A 214 -19.64 15.96 3.21
C SER A 214 -21.01 16.59 3.47
N ASP A 215 -21.82 16.76 2.41
CA ASP A 215 -23.00 17.63 2.39
C ASP A 215 -24.23 17.00 1.72
N LEU A 216 -24.37 15.66 1.81
CA LEU A 216 -25.54 14.96 1.27
C LEU A 216 -26.80 15.27 2.11
N GLU A 217 -27.90 15.54 1.43
CA GLU A 217 -29.23 15.66 2.06
C GLU A 217 -29.75 14.28 2.43
N THR A 218 -30.16 14.12 3.68
CA THR A 218 -30.64 12.84 4.24
C THR A 218 -32.15 12.81 4.42
N THR A 219 -32.89 13.67 3.73
CA THR A 219 -34.36 13.69 3.74
C THR A 219 -34.91 12.35 3.24
N ASN A 220 -35.85 11.75 4.00
CA ASN A 220 -36.38 10.42 3.74
C ASN A 220 -35.38 9.27 3.81
N CYS A 221 -34.27 9.45 4.53
CA CYS A 221 -33.30 8.40 4.81
C CYS A 221 -33.38 7.95 6.27
N GLU A 222 -33.16 6.67 6.53
CA GLU A 222 -33.05 6.09 7.86
C GLU A 222 -31.58 6.14 8.32
N PHE A 223 -31.32 6.70 9.49
CA PHE A 223 -29.97 6.69 10.07
C PHE A 223 -29.67 5.34 10.69
N LEU A 224 -28.58 4.69 10.27
CA LEU A 224 -28.19 3.37 10.76
C LEU A 224 -27.02 3.39 11.74
N GLY A 225 -26.17 4.41 11.68
CA GLY A 225 -25.02 4.50 12.57
C GLY A 225 -23.83 5.25 11.99
N THR A 226 -22.73 5.22 12.72
CA THR A 226 -21.49 5.91 12.32
C THR A 226 -20.33 4.93 12.30
N ILE A 227 -19.54 4.96 11.23
CA ILE A 227 -18.35 4.15 11.05
C ILE A 227 -17.12 5.04 11.14
N ARG A 228 -16.15 4.66 12.00
CA ARG A 228 -14.80 5.24 12.01
C ARG A 228 -13.86 4.37 11.19
N HIS A 229 -13.16 5.00 10.25
CA HIS A 229 -12.19 4.33 9.39
C HIS A 229 -10.85 5.05 9.42
N HIS A 230 -9.80 4.34 9.86
CA HIS A 230 -8.46 4.89 10.02
C HIS A 230 -7.61 4.66 8.78
N LEU A 231 -7.14 5.76 8.20
CA LEU A 231 -6.09 5.75 7.18
C LEU A 231 -4.75 6.20 7.78
N SER A 232 -3.66 6.07 7.04
CA SER A 232 -2.33 6.45 7.52
C SER A 232 -2.22 7.93 7.92
N HIS A 233 -2.91 8.82 7.21
CA HIS A 233 -2.80 10.28 7.36
C HIS A 233 -4.12 10.97 7.78
N ARG A 234 -5.24 10.25 7.83
CA ARG A 234 -6.55 10.79 8.23
C ARG A 234 -7.41 9.74 8.93
N GLU A 235 -8.39 10.21 9.67
CA GLU A 235 -9.49 9.41 10.19
C GLU A 235 -10.78 9.89 9.50
N MET A 236 -11.55 8.95 8.99
CA MET A 236 -12.86 9.22 8.39
C MET A 236 -13.95 8.85 9.41
N VAL A 237 -14.87 9.74 9.63
CA VAL A 237 -16.10 9.52 10.40
C VAL A 237 -17.25 9.56 9.41
N VAL A 238 -17.90 8.43 9.19
CA VAL A 238 -18.93 8.28 8.15
C VAL A 238 -20.25 7.99 8.80
N SER A 239 -21.21 8.91 8.68
CA SER A 239 -22.61 8.71 9.05
C SER A 239 -23.32 7.96 7.94
N VAL A 240 -23.87 6.78 8.25
CA VAL A 240 -24.48 5.88 7.27
C VAL A 240 -25.98 5.97 7.35
N TRP A 241 -26.59 6.20 6.21
CA TRP A 241 -28.02 6.34 6.00
C TRP A 241 -28.49 5.35 4.95
N LYS A 242 -29.74 4.88 5.09
CA LYS A 242 -30.41 3.96 4.15
C LYS A 242 -31.63 4.61 3.53
N SER A 243 -31.85 4.38 2.25
CA SER A 243 -33.09 4.75 1.55
C SER A 243 -33.44 3.73 0.47
N ASN A 244 -34.61 3.87 -0.15
CA ASN A 244 -35.00 3.07 -1.30
C ASN A 244 -34.24 3.54 -2.54
N GLY A 245 -33.83 2.59 -3.37
CA GLY A 245 -33.15 2.77 -4.63
C GLY A 245 -33.88 2.11 -5.79
N THR A 246 -33.34 2.28 -7.00
CA THR A 246 -33.95 1.74 -8.23
C THR A 246 -33.02 0.89 -9.06
N ASN A 247 -31.69 1.08 -8.93
CA ASN A 247 -30.67 0.41 -9.77
C ASN A 247 -29.54 -0.15 -8.90
N GLY A 248 -29.77 -1.33 -8.34
CA GLY A 248 -28.77 -2.00 -7.54
C GLY A 248 -27.64 -2.66 -8.36
N THR A 249 -26.50 -2.81 -7.74
CA THR A 249 -25.32 -3.48 -8.30
C THR A 249 -24.91 -4.60 -7.35
N ASP A 250 -24.70 -5.81 -7.84
CA ASP A 250 -24.16 -6.91 -7.03
C ASP A 250 -22.76 -6.51 -6.50
N PRO A 251 -22.58 -6.38 -5.17
CA PRO A 251 -21.32 -5.98 -4.57
C PRO A 251 -20.21 -7.02 -4.75
N ASN A 252 -20.54 -8.25 -5.17
CA ASN A 252 -19.57 -9.33 -5.36
C ASN A 252 -18.86 -9.27 -6.71
N VAL A 253 -19.42 -8.55 -7.69
CA VAL A 253 -18.82 -8.43 -9.04
C VAL A 253 -17.97 -7.16 -9.21
N VAL A 254 -17.95 -6.26 -8.23
CA VAL A 254 -17.23 -4.99 -8.28
C VAL A 254 -16.17 -4.87 -7.17
N ALA A 255 -15.16 -4.05 -7.40
CA ALA A 255 -14.11 -3.82 -6.42
C ALA A 255 -14.53 -2.78 -5.38
N LEU A 256 -14.62 -3.16 -4.12
CA LEU A 256 -15.01 -2.32 -2.99
C LEU A 256 -13.82 -2.04 -2.06
N SER A 257 -13.82 -0.88 -1.40
CA SER A 257 -12.89 -0.66 -0.30
C SER A 257 -13.32 -1.41 0.97
N THR A 258 -12.41 -1.57 1.93
CA THR A 258 -12.77 -2.12 3.26
C THR A 258 -13.79 -1.24 3.98
N LEU A 259 -13.78 0.09 3.73
CA LEU A 259 -14.80 0.99 4.27
C LEU A 259 -16.16 0.70 3.67
N ASP A 260 -16.25 0.60 2.34
CA ASP A 260 -17.51 0.34 1.64
C ASP A 260 -18.13 -1.00 2.08
N ARG A 261 -17.32 -2.05 2.21
CA ARG A 261 -17.81 -3.35 2.73
C ARG A 261 -18.42 -3.22 4.13
N ARG A 262 -17.73 -2.53 5.04
CA ARG A 262 -18.26 -2.28 6.38
C ARG A 262 -19.56 -1.46 6.37
N ILE A 263 -19.68 -0.52 5.42
CA ILE A 263 -20.93 0.24 5.23
C ILE A 263 -22.05 -0.69 4.77
N LEU A 264 -21.79 -1.54 3.77
CA LEU A 264 -22.77 -2.49 3.26
C LEU A 264 -23.19 -3.52 4.32
N GLU A 265 -22.24 -4.04 5.10
CA GLU A 265 -22.51 -4.93 6.24
C GLU A 265 -23.45 -4.25 7.27
N LEU A 266 -23.25 -2.96 7.59
CA LEU A 266 -24.11 -2.21 8.51
C LEU A 266 -25.54 -2.06 7.98
N VAL A 267 -25.72 -1.99 6.66
CA VAL A 267 -27.02 -1.89 5.98
C VAL A 267 -27.69 -3.25 5.81
N GLY A 268 -26.99 -4.36 6.08
CA GLY A 268 -27.48 -5.73 5.94
C GLY A 268 -27.31 -6.31 4.54
N VAL A 269 -26.39 -5.76 3.74
CA VAL A 269 -25.97 -6.29 2.43
C VAL A 269 -24.66 -7.04 2.61
N SER A 270 -24.61 -8.33 2.28
CA SER A 270 -23.44 -9.21 2.44
C SER A 270 -22.92 -9.71 1.10
#